data_4020920a5ecd87a7314f6cdd45fa176f
#
_entry.id   4020920a5ecd87a7314f6cdd45fa176f
#
_cell.length_a   1.000
_cell.length_b   1.000
_cell.length_c   1.000
_cell.angle_alpha   90.00
_cell.angle_beta   90.00
_cell.angle_gamma   90.00
#
_symmetry.space_group_name_H-M   'P 1'
#
loop_
_entity.id
_entity.type
_entity.pdbx_description
1 polymer ?
#
loop_
_entity_poly.entity_id
_entity_poly.type
_entity_poly.pdbx_seq_one_letter_code
_entity_poly.pdbx_strand_id
1 'polypeptide(L)'
;MPLLLALCVIVGIIIGTFYANHFSGNRLNIINSGSSRLNNLLHIIDDQYVDNVNIDSLVDKAIPQILSELDPHSVYIPAKDAQATTDELKGSFSGIGVEFVIRQDTIHVQNVIENGPAERAGLLAGDKIVAVDGKPFVGKKVTNEEAMRVLKGPKDTKIKISVKRYGHKDPITYTVTRGEIPRKSVSAAYMINSTVGYIRIKSFGETTYPELLIALAKLSQEGFKELIIDLRDNTGGYLESAIQIANEFLPKNKLIVYTQGRKSPRQDYRSDGHGSYQKIPLVVLINEGSASASEILAGAIQDNDRGTIIGRRSFGKGLVQQQIGFQDGSLMRLTIARYYTPSGRSIQKPYVAGDEAAYAQDLISRYQHGEFFSQDSIKHTGPAYHTSIGRKVYGGGGITPDLFVPEDTTNYTSYYKQATMSGLILQYAFNYTDNNRQKLKELKTVDALTSYLTKQNLVDKFATFADSHGLKRRNLMIQKSYKLIEQFIISRIVYNLLNEEAWTDYINRGDPAIAKAIQVFKEGKSFPQKPVQKPSVMQPKK
;
A
#
# COMPACT_ATOMS: atom_id res chain seq x y z
N MET A 1 61.60 10.79 -50.39
CA MET A 1 60.27 10.33 -49.99
C MET A 1 60.25 9.47 -48.72
N PRO A 2 61.00 8.37 -48.53
CA PRO A 2 60.83 7.53 -47.30
C PRO A 2 61.26 8.22 -46.00
N LEU A 3 62.25 9.11 -46.01
CA LEU A 3 62.70 9.87 -44.84
C LEU A 3 61.63 10.86 -44.31
N LEU A 4 60.89 11.47 -45.22
CA LEU A 4 59.83 12.42 -44.87
C LEU A 4 58.61 11.71 -44.26
N LEU A 5 58.27 10.52 -44.74
CA LEU A 5 57.22 9.67 -44.19
C LEU A 5 57.59 9.14 -42.79
N ALA A 6 58.83 8.75 -42.58
CA ALA A 6 59.32 8.32 -41.25
C ALA A 6 59.27 9.47 -40.23
N LEU A 7 59.66 10.71 -40.66
CA LEU A 7 59.58 11.90 -39.82
C LEU A 7 58.13 12.24 -39.43
N CYS A 8 57.19 12.14 -40.37
CA CYS A 8 55.76 12.36 -40.08
C CYS A 8 55.20 11.34 -39.11
N VAL A 9 55.58 10.06 -39.20
CA VAL A 9 55.15 9.03 -38.27
C VAL A 9 55.73 9.26 -36.86
N ILE A 10 57.02 9.63 -36.78
CA ILE A 10 57.68 9.95 -35.50
C ILE A 10 57.02 11.16 -34.84
N VAL A 11 56.76 12.21 -35.60
CA VAL A 11 56.08 13.42 -35.12
C VAL A 11 54.63 13.09 -34.71
N GLY A 12 53.92 12.25 -35.48
CA GLY A 12 52.57 11.78 -35.12
C GLY A 12 52.54 10.96 -33.82
N ILE A 13 53.53 10.08 -33.58
CA ILE A 13 53.67 9.33 -32.34
C ILE A 13 54.00 10.26 -31.15
N ILE A 14 54.89 11.22 -31.34
CA ILE A 14 55.26 12.20 -30.30
C ILE A 14 54.06 13.09 -29.94
N ILE A 15 53.33 13.57 -30.92
CA ILE A 15 52.10 14.35 -30.69
C ILE A 15 51.01 13.50 -30.04
N GLY A 16 50.83 12.24 -30.51
CA GLY A 16 49.86 11.29 -29.96
C GLY A 16 50.17 10.93 -28.51
N THR A 17 51.45 10.67 -28.20
CA THR A 17 51.87 10.36 -26.79
C THR A 17 51.82 11.59 -25.89
N PHE A 18 52.15 12.77 -26.43
CA PHE A 18 52.03 14.04 -25.69
C PHE A 18 50.55 14.35 -25.39
N TYR A 19 49.68 14.16 -26.39
CA TYR A 19 48.23 14.34 -26.22
C TYR A 19 47.62 13.32 -25.26
N ALA A 20 48.00 12.07 -25.38
CA ALA A 20 47.58 10.99 -24.46
C ALA A 20 48.08 11.27 -23.04
N ASN A 21 49.32 11.66 -22.83
CA ASN A 21 49.86 11.94 -21.49
C ASN A 21 49.36 13.25 -20.89
N HIS A 22 49.11 14.26 -21.68
CA HIS A 22 48.67 15.59 -21.16
C HIS A 22 47.17 15.69 -20.96
N PHE A 23 46.35 15.06 -21.81
CA PHE A 23 44.91 15.09 -21.73
C PHE A 23 44.28 13.87 -21.04
N SER A 24 44.92 12.67 -21.04
CA SER A 24 44.44 11.52 -20.26
C SER A 24 44.75 11.64 -18.76
N GLY A 25 45.89 12.26 -18.39
CA GLY A 25 46.30 12.35 -17.00
C GLY A 25 45.37 13.17 -16.13
N ASN A 26 44.79 14.23 -16.64
CA ASN A 26 43.82 15.03 -15.89
C ASN A 26 42.39 14.51 -15.94
N ARG A 27 42.00 13.70 -16.94
CA ARG A 27 40.70 13.00 -16.94
C ARG A 27 40.72 11.76 -16.04
N LEU A 28 41.85 11.08 -15.94
CA LEU A 28 42.05 9.95 -15.01
C LEU A 28 42.08 10.41 -13.54
N ASN A 29 42.62 11.62 -13.25
CA ASN A 29 42.58 12.18 -11.90
C ASN A 29 41.19 12.68 -11.47
N ILE A 30 40.31 13.02 -12.42
CA ILE A 30 38.88 13.33 -12.13
C ILE A 30 38.07 12.06 -11.95
N ILE A 31 38.48 10.92 -12.52
CA ILE A 31 37.85 9.60 -12.38
C ILE A 31 38.36 8.84 -11.13
N ASN A 32 39.30 9.37 -10.37
CA ASN A 32 39.71 8.86 -9.05
C ASN A 32 38.68 9.19 -7.95
N SER A 33 37.43 9.30 -8.30
CA SER A 33 36.27 9.35 -7.43
C SER A 33 36.01 7.96 -6.82
N GLY A 34 35.26 7.90 -5.73
CA GLY A 34 34.94 6.65 -5.01
C GLY A 34 34.39 5.51 -5.88
N SER A 35 33.73 5.82 -7.02
CA SER A 35 33.22 4.86 -7.98
C SER A 35 34.31 4.04 -8.68
N SER A 36 35.44 4.65 -8.99
CA SER A 36 36.59 3.96 -9.62
C SER A 36 37.22 2.94 -8.64
N ARG A 37 37.26 3.26 -7.35
CA ARG A 37 37.77 2.32 -6.33
C ARG A 37 36.86 1.10 -6.18
N LEU A 38 35.53 1.27 -6.23
CA LEU A 38 34.60 0.15 -6.15
C LEU A 38 34.72 -0.78 -7.35
N ASN A 39 34.80 -0.24 -8.57
CA ASN A 39 35.02 -1.02 -9.78
C ASN A 39 36.36 -1.78 -9.72
N ASN A 40 37.45 -1.11 -9.34
CA ASN A 40 38.75 -1.76 -9.21
C ASN A 40 38.73 -2.87 -8.16
N LEU A 41 38.03 -2.68 -7.04
CA LEU A 41 37.89 -3.71 -6.02
C LEU A 41 37.21 -4.97 -6.59
N LEU A 42 36.13 -4.81 -7.34
CA LEU A 42 35.41 -5.94 -7.96
C LEU A 42 36.32 -6.68 -8.98
N HIS A 43 37.08 -5.93 -9.79
CA HIS A 43 38.04 -6.51 -10.72
C HIS A 43 39.17 -7.26 -10.02
N ILE A 44 39.72 -6.72 -8.91
CA ILE A 44 40.77 -7.41 -8.14
C ILE A 44 40.23 -8.69 -7.51
N ILE A 45 38.97 -8.67 -7.02
CA ILE A 45 38.33 -9.86 -6.46
C ILE A 45 38.17 -10.94 -7.54
N ASP A 46 37.66 -10.54 -8.72
CA ASP A 46 37.43 -11.45 -9.83
C ASP A 46 38.74 -12.09 -10.34
N ASP A 47 39.83 -11.30 -10.39
CA ASP A 47 41.13 -11.73 -10.92
C ASP A 47 42.01 -12.48 -9.89
N GLN A 48 42.00 -12.11 -8.61
CA GLN A 48 43.00 -12.51 -7.64
C GLN A 48 42.48 -13.27 -6.42
N TYR A 49 41.14 -13.38 -6.24
CA TYR A 49 40.63 -14.09 -5.07
C TYR A 49 40.86 -15.59 -5.18
N VAL A 50 41.18 -16.23 -4.05
CA VAL A 50 41.61 -17.64 -3.97
C VAL A 50 40.57 -18.64 -4.52
N ASP A 51 39.28 -18.32 -4.39
CA ASP A 51 38.16 -19.14 -4.85
C ASP A 51 37.36 -18.44 -5.95
N ASN A 52 36.65 -19.24 -6.78
CA ASN A 52 35.73 -18.67 -7.77
C ASN A 52 34.57 -17.91 -7.10
N VAL A 53 34.39 -16.64 -7.45
CA VAL A 53 33.36 -15.77 -6.93
C VAL A 53 32.42 -15.35 -8.05
N ASN A 54 31.13 -15.35 -7.76
CA ASN A 54 30.14 -14.76 -8.66
C ASN A 54 30.03 -13.26 -8.34
N ILE A 55 30.59 -12.43 -9.22
CA ILE A 55 30.66 -10.97 -9.07
C ILE A 55 29.25 -10.36 -9.02
N ASP A 56 28.32 -10.84 -9.88
CA ASP A 56 26.93 -10.34 -9.88
C ASP A 56 26.26 -10.55 -8.52
N SER A 57 26.48 -11.71 -7.90
CA SER A 57 25.98 -12.00 -6.56
C SER A 57 26.60 -11.11 -5.46
N LEU A 58 27.86 -10.70 -5.62
CA LEU A 58 28.48 -9.73 -4.71
C LEU A 58 27.87 -8.33 -4.89
N VAL A 59 27.70 -7.92 -6.14
CA VAL A 59 27.09 -6.62 -6.49
C VAL A 59 25.66 -6.55 -5.97
N ASP A 60 24.85 -7.60 -6.18
CA ASP A 60 23.47 -7.69 -5.66
C ASP A 60 23.39 -7.53 -4.14
N LYS A 61 24.41 -7.98 -3.41
CA LYS A 61 24.49 -7.82 -1.95
C LYS A 61 25.05 -6.47 -1.52
N ALA A 62 25.91 -5.86 -2.32
CA ALA A 62 26.57 -4.59 -2.00
C ALA A 62 25.68 -3.37 -2.28
N ILE A 63 24.91 -3.39 -3.37
CA ILE A 63 24.05 -2.27 -3.77
C ILE A 63 23.03 -1.88 -2.67
N PRO A 64 22.30 -2.82 -2.04
CA PRO A 64 21.39 -2.47 -0.93
C PRO A 64 22.10 -1.77 0.21
N GLN A 65 23.32 -2.19 0.58
CA GLN A 65 24.11 -1.56 1.65
C GLN A 65 24.51 -0.12 1.29
N ILE A 66 24.86 0.14 0.03
CA ILE A 66 25.20 1.49 -0.43
C ILE A 66 23.95 2.39 -0.41
N LEU A 67 22.79 1.87 -0.79
CA LEU A 67 21.55 2.64 -0.83
C LEU A 67 21.00 2.93 0.57
N SER A 68 21.17 2.02 1.53
CA SER A 68 20.73 2.23 2.91
C SER A 68 21.44 3.40 3.59
N GLU A 69 22.68 3.73 3.16
CA GLU A 69 23.41 4.91 3.63
C GLU A 69 22.86 6.26 3.11
N LEU A 70 21.86 6.25 2.23
CA LEU A 70 21.25 7.46 1.67
C LEU A 70 19.96 7.86 2.41
N ASP A 71 18.99 6.98 2.38
CA ASP A 71 17.68 7.14 3.01
C ASP A 71 16.94 5.78 3.08
N PRO A 72 15.92 5.64 3.95
CA PRO A 72 15.24 4.36 4.16
C PRO A 72 14.29 3.94 3.02
N HIS A 73 14.26 4.66 1.91
CA HIS A 73 13.34 4.41 0.79
C HIS A 73 14.04 4.21 -0.56
N SER A 74 15.33 4.53 -0.65
CA SER A 74 16.15 4.19 -1.82
C SER A 74 16.47 2.71 -1.75
N VAL A 75 15.97 1.92 -2.73
CA VAL A 75 16.07 0.46 -2.68
C VAL A 75 16.50 -0.13 -4.01
N TYR A 76 17.22 -1.23 -3.95
CA TYR A 76 17.54 -2.09 -5.08
C TYR A 76 16.54 -3.24 -5.15
N ILE A 77 16.10 -3.57 -6.35
CA ILE A 77 15.13 -4.62 -6.62
C ILE A 77 15.79 -5.60 -7.60
N PRO A 78 16.17 -6.79 -7.17
CA PRO A 78 16.77 -7.79 -8.04
C PRO A 78 15.87 -8.11 -9.25
N ALA A 79 16.45 -8.53 -10.37
CA ALA A 79 15.74 -8.83 -11.61
C ALA A 79 14.56 -9.82 -11.42
N LYS A 80 14.76 -10.81 -10.53
CA LYS A 80 13.72 -11.80 -10.20
C LYS A 80 12.46 -11.19 -9.57
N ASP A 81 12.57 -10.04 -8.87
CA ASP A 81 11.49 -9.38 -8.13
C ASP A 81 10.95 -8.14 -8.88
N ALA A 82 11.66 -7.71 -9.94
CA ALA A 82 11.36 -6.48 -10.69
C ALA A 82 9.96 -6.49 -11.32
N GLN A 83 9.57 -7.62 -11.92
CA GLN A 83 8.25 -7.76 -12.53
C GLN A 83 7.12 -7.66 -11.50
N ALA A 84 7.24 -8.36 -10.37
CA ALA A 84 6.23 -8.33 -9.30
C ALA A 84 6.04 -6.92 -8.73
N THR A 85 7.14 -6.19 -8.57
CA THR A 85 7.15 -4.81 -8.08
C THR A 85 6.51 -3.83 -9.08
N THR A 86 6.73 -4.06 -10.37
CA THR A 86 6.12 -3.25 -11.44
C THR A 86 4.62 -3.53 -11.58
N ASP A 87 4.21 -4.80 -11.51
CA ASP A 87 2.80 -5.23 -11.57
C ASP A 87 1.99 -4.61 -10.43
N GLU A 88 2.60 -4.42 -9.27
CA GLU A 88 1.93 -3.81 -8.12
C GLU A 88 1.40 -2.40 -8.40
N LEU A 89 2.14 -1.61 -9.16
CA LEU A 89 1.81 -0.22 -9.49
C LEU A 89 0.99 -0.09 -10.79
N LYS A 90 1.11 -1.06 -11.71
CA LYS A 90 0.35 -1.06 -12.98
C LYS A 90 -1.15 -1.33 -12.80
N GLY A 91 -1.58 -1.82 -11.64
CA GLY A 91 -2.99 -2.15 -11.41
C GLY A 91 -3.45 -3.47 -12.06
N SER A 92 -2.52 -4.28 -12.57
CA SER A 92 -2.79 -5.63 -13.09
C SER A 92 -1.55 -6.50 -13.04
N PHE A 93 -1.75 -7.81 -13.05
CA PHE A 93 -0.66 -8.79 -13.20
C PHE A 93 -1.15 -9.97 -14.05
N SER A 94 -0.21 -10.75 -14.59
CA SER A 94 -0.56 -11.94 -15.37
C SER A 94 -0.55 -13.20 -14.51
N GLY A 95 -1.64 -13.97 -14.57
CA GLY A 95 -1.81 -15.18 -13.78
C GLY A 95 -3.11 -15.92 -14.07
N ILE A 96 -3.51 -16.81 -13.16
CA ILE A 96 -4.74 -17.59 -13.30
C ILE A 96 -5.99 -16.88 -12.75
N GLY A 97 -5.86 -15.87 -11.86
CA GLY A 97 -7.00 -15.12 -11.31
C GLY A 97 -7.74 -15.84 -10.19
N VAL A 98 -7.01 -16.24 -9.14
CA VAL A 98 -7.57 -16.77 -7.91
C VAL A 98 -6.99 -16.05 -6.69
N GLU A 99 -7.81 -15.83 -5.67
CA GLU A 99 -7.38 -15.54 -4.33
C GLU A 99 -7.31 -16.84 -3.54
N PHE A 100 -6.23 -17.05 -2.79
CA PHE A 100 -6.03 -18.32 -2.11
C PHE A 100 -5.39 -18.16 -0.73
N VAL A 101 -5.52 -19.19 0.07
CA VAL A 101 -4.74 -19.39 1.30
C VAL A 101 -4.08 -20.74 1.28
N ILE A 102 -2.91 -20.85 1.90
CA ILE A 102 -2.23 -22.13 2.08
C ILE A 102 -2.62 -22.70 3.45
N ARG A 103 -3.06 -23.95 3.47
CA ARG A 103 -3.42 -24.69 4.68
C ARG A 103 -2.97 -26.13 4.55
N GLN A 104 -2.33 -26.63 5.59
CA GLN A 104 -1.82 -28.01 5.59
C GLN A 104 -1.11 -28.33 4.27
N ASP A 105 -0.17 -27.47 3.90
CA ASP A 105 0.62 -27.57 2.68
C ASP A 105 -0.21 -27.70 1.38
N THR A 106 -1.42 -27.12 1.35
CA THR A 106 -2.32 -27.15 0.21
C THR A 106 -2.87 -25.76 -0.09
N ILE A 107 -2.95 -25.39 -1.34
CA ILE A 107 -3.58 -24.13 -1.80
C ILE A 107 -5.10 -24.32 -1.81
N HIS A 108 -5.81 -23.53 -1.02
CA HIS A 108 -7.26 -23.45 -1.00
C HIS A 108 -7.71 -22.19 -1.73
N VAL A 109 -8.48 -22.32 -2.80
CA VAL A 109 -9.06 -21.19 -3.53
C VAL A 109 -10.14 -20.56 -2.65
N GLN A 110 -9.92 -19.33 -2.22
CA GLN A 110 -10.89 -18.54 -1.46
C GLN A 110 -11.91 -17.89 -2.39
N ASN A 111 -11.41 -17.27 -3.45
CA ASN A 111 -12.23 -16.59 -4.43
C ASN A 111 -11.65 -16.78 -5.84
N VAL A 112 -12.50 -16.68 -6.83
CA VAL A 112 -12.12 -16.68 -8.26
C VAL A 112 -12.47 -15.30 -8.81
N ILE A 113 -11.50 -14.65 -9.44
CA ILE A 113 -11.69 -13.31 -10.00
C ILE A 113 -12.70 -13.36 -11.12
N GLU A 114 -13.74 -12.55 -10.99
CA GLU A 114 -14.83 -12.42 -11.93
C GLU A 114 -14.30 -12.08 -13.34
N ASN A 115 -14.81 -12.78 -14.36
CA ASN A 115 -14.33 -12.70 -15.73
C ASN A 115 -12.84 -13.03 -15.92
N GLY A 116 -12.22 -13.66 -14.90
CA GLY A 116 -10.82 -14.06 -14.92
C GLY A 116 -10.56 -15.41 -15.62
N PRO A 117 -9.28 -15.75 -15.86
CA PRO A 117 -8.90 -17.01 -16.52
C PRO A 117 -9.37 -18.27 -15.77
N ALA A 118 -9.28 -18.27 -14.45
CA ALA A 118 -9.68 -19.42 -13.62
C ALA A 118 -11.19 -19.65 -13.67
N GLU A 119 -11.99 -18.58 -13.62
CA GLU A 119 -13.45 -18.66 -13.75
C GLU A 119 -13.85 -19.23 -15.10
N ARG A 120 -13.28 -18.68 -16.19
CA ARG A 120 -13.52 -19.17 -17.56
C ARG A 120 -13.13 -20.64 -17.74
N ALA A 121 -12.12 -21.12 -17.01
CA ALA A 121 -11.72 -22.51 -17.01
C ALA A 121 -12.63 -23.42 -16.16
N GLY A 122 -13.46 -22.84 -15.25
CA GLY A 122 -14.38 -23.57 -14.40
C GLY A 122 -13.87 -23.87 -12.97
N LEU A 123 -12.81 -23.19 -12.53
CA LEU A 123 -12.41 -23.23 -11.11
C LEU A 123 -13.46 -22.52 -10.25
N LEU A 124 -13.62 -22.96 -9.03
CA LEU A 124 -14.59 -22.41 -8.09
C LEU A 124 -13.92 -22.11 -6.73
N ALA A 125 -14.50 -21.17 -6.01
CA ALA A 125 -14.17 -20.97 -4.60
C ALA A 125 -14.44 -22.25 -3.80
N GLY A 126 -13.50 -22.65 -2.94
CA GLY A 126 -13.51 -23.91 -2.19
C GLY A 126 -12.69 -25.03 -2.85
N ASP A 127 -12.24 -24.88 -4.10
CA ASP A 127 -11.33 -25.83 -4.72
C ASP A 127 -10.00 -25.90 -3.99
N LYS A 128 -9.43 -27.11 -3.88
CA LYS A 128 -8.09 -27.35 -3.29
C LYS A 128 -7.16 -27.76 -4.41
N ILE A 129 -6.16 -26.91 -4.73
CA ILE A 129 -5.19 -27.24 -5.77
C ILE A 129 -4.25 -28.33 -5.25
N VAL A 130 -4.26 -29.49 -5.91
CA VAL A 130 -3.49 -30.66 -5.50
C VAL A 130 -2.36 -31.02 -6.43
N ALA A 131 -2.41 -30.59 -7.71
CA ALA A 131 -1.32 -30.75 -8.65
C ALA A 131 -1.29 -29.60 -9.65
N VAL A 132 -0.09 -29.30 -10.15
CA VAL A 132 0.16 -28.31 -11.19
C VAL A 132 1.06 -28.95 -12.28
N ASP A 133 0.63 -28.84 -13.55
CA ASP A 133 1.28 -29.46 -14.72
C ASP A 133 1.62 -30.95 -14.51
N GLY A 134 0.67 -31.65 -13.86
CA GLY A 134 0.78 -33.09 -13.57
C GLY A 134 1.70 -33.44 -12.39
N LYS A 135 2.35 -32.47 -11.78
CA LYS A 135 3.20 -32.69 -10.60
C LYS A 135 2.41 -32.41 -9.31
N PRO A 136 2.46 -33.29 -8.29
CA PRO A 136 1.84 -33.02 -7.00
C PRO A 136 2.31 -31.68 -6.41
N PHE A 137 1.36 -30.85 -5.96
CA PHE A 137 1.63 -29.54 -5.36
C PHE A 137 1.00 -29.48 -3.97
N VAL A 138 1.25 -30.52 -3.18
CA VAL A 138 0.79 -30.71 -1.80
C VAL A 138 1.82 -31.49 -0.99
N GLY A 139 1.80 -31.37 0.32
CA GLY A 139 2.62 -32.18 1.23
C GLY A 139 4.11 -31.85 1.27
N LYS A 140 4.52 -30.74 0.67
CA LYS A 140 5.87 -30.19 0.74
C LYS A 140 5.71 -28.75 1.14
N LYS A 141 5.96 -28.36 2.34
CA LYS A 141 5.91 -26.97 2.85
C LYS A 141 5.68 -25.89 1.77
N VAL A 142 4.49 -25.92 1.13
CA VAL A 142 4.13 -24.99 0.06
C VAL A 142 4.08 -23.59 0.66
N THR A 143 4.89 -22.67 0.17
CA THR A 143 4.91 -21.29 0.61
C THR A 143 4.06 -20.40 -0.31
N ASN A 144 3.63 -19.23 0.19
CA ASN A 144 2.94 -18.24 -0.66
C ASN A 144 3.79 -17.82 -1.86
N GLU A 145 5.10 -17.66 -1.67
CA GLU A 145 6.03 -17.30 -2.73
C GLU A 145 6.07 -18.37 -3.84
N GLU A 146 6.17 -19.65 -3.46
CA GLU A 146 6.17 -20.75 -4.41
C GLU A 146 4.83 -20.86 -5.14
N ALA A 147 3.71 -20.74 -4.43
CA ALA A 147 2.38 -20.72 -5.03
C ALA A 147 2.22 -19.57 -6.02
N MET A 148 2.62 -18.36 -5.65
CA MET A 148 2.59 -17.19 -6.54
C MET A 148 3.48 -17.39 -7.78
N ARG A 149 4.71 -17.90 -7.61
CA ARG A 149 5.63 -18.17 -8.71
C ARG A 149 5.07 -19.16 -9.72
N VAL A 150 4.34 -20.18 -9.27
CA VAL A 150 3.77 -21.21 -10.13
C VAL A 150 2.46 -20.75 -10.79
N LEU A 151 1.59 -20.05 -10.07
CA LEU A 151 0.27 -19.63 -10.57
C LEU A 151 0.33 -18.38 -11.45
N LYS A 152 1.25 -17.44 -11.19
CA LYS A 152 1.58 -16.35 -12.10
C LYS A 152 2.39 -16.87 -13.29
N GLY A 153 2.55 -16.06 -14.31
CA GLY A 153 3.37 -16.34 -15.49
C GLY A 153 2.97 -15.47 -16.67
N PRO A 154 3.69 -15.54 -17.79
CA PRO A 154 3.42 -14.71 -18.96
C PRO A 154 2.00 -14.90 -19.47
N LYS A 155 1.39 -13.80 -19.94
CA LYS A 155 0.06 -13.80 -20.57
C LYS A 155 0.02 -14.81 -21.72
N ASP A 156 -1.14 -15.42 -21.91
CA ASP A 156 -1.43 -16.43 -22.96
C ASP A 156 -0.70 -17.77 -22.80
N THR A 157 0.12 -17.97 -21.77
CA THR A 157 0.68 -19.28 -21.44
C THR A 157 -0.38 -20.16 -20.75
N LYS A 158 -0.31 -21.47 -20.98
CA LYS A 158 -1.24 -22.44 -20.39
C LYS A 158 -0.62 -23.16 -19.21
N ILE A 159 -1.45 -23.44 -18.22
CA ILE A 159 -1.10 -24.21 -17.02
C ILE A 159 -2.21 -25.23 -16.73
N LYS A 160 -1.86 -26.44 -16.36
CA LYS A 160 -2.81 -27.47 -15.95
C LYS A 160 -2.94 -27.47 -14.42
N ILE A 161 -4.14 -27.23 -13.92
CA ILE A 161 -4.44 -27.19 -12.48
C ILE A 161 -5.37 -28.34 -12.16
N SER A 162 -4.92 -29.26 -11.29
CA SER A 162 -5.78 -30.32 -10.75
C SER A 162 -6.27 -29.91 -9.37
N VAL A 163 -7.59 -29.98 -9.18
CA VAL A 163 -8.24 -29.56 -7.93
C VAL A 163 -9.05 -30.69 -7.32
N LYS A 164 -9.07 -30.76 -5.99
CA LYS A 164 -10.02 -31.58 -5.23
C LYS A 164 -11.19 -30.67 -4.84
N ARG A 165 -12.39 -31.02 -5.30
CA ARG A 165 -13.64 -30.28 -5.05
C ARG A 165 -14.55 -31.09 -4.12
N TYR A 166 -15.21 -30.40 -3.19
CA TYR A 166 -16.22 -31.07 -2.34
C TYR A 166 -17.32 -31.73 -3.17
N GLY A 167 -17.69 -32.95 -2.83
CA GLY A 167 -18.70 -33.74 -3.58
C GLY A 167 -18.15 -34.51 -4.79
N HIS A 168 -16.86 -34.34 -5.16
CA HIS A 168 -16.22 -35.12 -6.22
C HIS A 168 -15.21 -36.12 -5.63
N LYS A 169 -15.27 -37.37 -6.09
CA LYS A 169 -14.39 -38.45 -5.59
C LYS A 169 -12.96 -38.27 -6.11
N ASP A 170 -12.82 -37.95 -7.39
CA ASP A 170 -11.53 -37.82 -8.06
C ASP A 170 -11.17 -36.34 -8.31
N PRO A 171 -9.87 -35.99 -8.38
CA PRO A 171 -9.45 -34.65 -8.77
C PRO A 171 -9.92 -34.27 -10.18
N ILE A 172 -10.34 -33.02 -10.36
CA ILE A 172 -10.73 -32.45 -11.65
C ILE A 172 -9.55 -31.62 -12.17
N THR A 173 -9.17 -31.84 -13.43
CA THR A 173 -8.09 -31.09 -14.05
C THR A 173 -8.62 -30.06 -15.04
N TYR A 174 -8.19 -28.81 -14.87
CA TYR A 174 -8.51 -27.69 -15.74
C TYR A 174 -7.25 -27.20 -16.46
N THR A 175 -7.37 -26.82 -17.72
CA THR A 175 -6.33 -26.08 -18.45
C THR A 175 -6.69 -24.60 -18.37
N VAL A 176 -5.90 -23.83 -17.65
CA VAL A 176 -6.10 -22.38 -17.50
C VAL A 176 -5.11 -21.67 -18.42
N THR A 177 -5.61 -20.79 -19.29
CA THR A 177 -4.76 -19.86 -20.03
C THR A 177 -4.56 -18.62 -19.19
N ARG A 178 -3.31 -18.35 -18.78
CA ARG A 178 -3.01 -17.16 -17.97
C ARG A 178 -3.41 -15.89 -18.71
N GLY A 179 -3.93 -14.93 -17.99
CA GLY A 179 -4.38 -13.65 -18.53
C GLY A 179 -4.09 -12.53 -17.56
N GLU A 180 -4.45 -11.34 -17.99
CA GLU A 180 -4.37 -10.15 -17.17
C GLU A 180 -5.43 -10.18 -16.07
N ILE A 181 -4.98 -10.03 -14.84
CA ILE A 181 -5.81 -10.01 -13.64
C ILE A 181 -5.83 -8.59 -13.11
N PRO A 182 -6.97 -7.90 -13.17
CA PRO A 182 -7.07 -6.54 -12.64
C PRO A 182 -6.90 -6.55 -11.11
N ARG A 183 -6.10 -5.63 -10.62
CA ARG A 183 -5.93 -5.36 -9.19
C ARG A 183 -6.60 -4.03 -8.89
N LYS A 184 -7.84 -4.08 -8.44
CA LYS A 184 -8.62 -2.88 -8.16
C LYS A 184 -7.97 -2.05 -7.06
N SER A 185 -7.67 -0.80 -7.37
CA SER A 185 -7.20 0.21 -6.41
C SER A 185 -8.36 0.77 -5.58
N VAL A 186 -9.53 0.96 -6.21
CA VAL A 186 -10.78 1.32 -5.52
C VAL A 186 -11.49 0.03 -5.14
N SER A 187 -11.41 -0.35 -3.87
CA SER A 187 -11.89 -1.64 -3.37
C SER A 187 -13.35 -1.65 -2.94
N ALA A 188 -13.92 -0.48 -2.66
CA ALA A 188 -15.33 -0.34 -2.30
C ALA A 188 -15.87 1.03 -2.71
N ALA A 189 -17.11 1.06 -3.20
CA ALA A 189 -17.85 2.28 -3.50
C ALA A 189 -19.36 2.03 -3.31
N TYR A 190 -19.95 2.55 -2.23
CA TYR A 190 -21.34 2.31 -1.87
C TYR A 190 -21.93 3.46 -1.03
N MET A 191 -23.26 3.50 -0.90
CA MET A 191 -23.94 4.45 -0.03
C MET A 191 -23.98 3.94 1.42
N ILE A 192 -23.39 4.70 2.36
CA ILE A 192 -23.50 4.39 3.81
C ILE A 192 -24.93 4.63 4.31
N ASN A 193 -25.58 5.68 3.80
CA ASN A 193 -26.97 6.03 4.04
C ASN A 193 -27.54 6.75 2.81
N SER A 194 -28.72 7.34 2.91
CA SER A 194 -29.40 7.98 1.77
C SER A 194 -28.67 9.20 1.17
N THR A 195 -27.65 9.75 1.84
CA THR A 195 -26.94 10.96 1.39
C THR A 195 -25.42 10.81 1.32
N VAL A 196 -24.83 9.91 2.10
CA VAL A 196 -23.37 9.78 2.25
C VAL A 196 -22.85 8.64 1.38
N GLY A 197 -22.06 8.98 0.37
CA GLY A 197 -21.26 8.04 -0.41
C GLY A 197 -19.92 7.76 0.27
N TYR A 198 -19.43 6.54 0.09
CA TYR A 198 -18.14 6.08 0.60
C TYR A 198 -17.32 5.45 -0.52
N ILE A 199 -16.05 5.82 -0.59
CA ILE A 199 -15.07 5.24 -1.52
C ILE A 199 -13.81 4.88 -0.74
N ARG A 200 -13.36 3.62 -0.87
CA ARG A 200 -12.08 3.15 -0.32
C ARG A 200 -11.04 3.02 -1.42
N ILE A 201 -9.91 3.72 -1.26
CA ILE A 201 -8.75 3.65 -2.16
C ILE A 201 -7.61 2.95 -1.40
N LYS A 202 -7.17 1.78 -1.89
CA LYS A 202 -6.13 0.96 -1.25
C LYS A 202 -4.72 1.27 -1.72
N SER A 203 -4.59 1.80 -2.94
CA SER A 203 -3.30 2.16 -3.55
C SER A 203 -3.50 3.20 -4.64
N PHE A 204 -2.42 3.84 -5.08
CA PHE A 204 -2.43 4.78 -6.19
C PHE A 204 -1.66 4.17 -7.39
N GLY A 205 -2.35 3.34 -8.18
CA GLY A 205 -1.86 2.75 -9.43
C GLY A 205 -2.27 3.57 -10.66
N GLU A 206 -1.92 3.09 -11.84
CA GLU A 206 -2.28 3.73 -13.12
C GLU A 206 -3.80 3.75 -13.34
N THR A 207 -4.52 2.75 -12.85
CA THR A 207 -5.98 2.61 -13.02
C THR A 207 -6.80 3.31 -11.94
N THR A 208 -6.17 3.86 -10.89
CA THR A 208 -6.89 4.38 -9.72
C THR A 208 -7.81 5.55 -10.05
N TYR A 209 -7.37 6.49 -10.87
CA TYR A 209 -8.22 7.63 -11.24
C TYR A 209 -9.42 7.22 -12.11
N PRO A 210 -9.29 6.43 -13.18
CA PRO A 210 -10.44 5.85 -13.88
C PRO A 210 -11.39 5.05 -12.97
N GLU A 211 -10.88 4.25 -12.05
CA GLU A 211 -11.69 3.50 -11.08
C GLU A 211 -12.47 4.44 -10.14
N LEU A 212 -11.83 5.53 -9.69
CA LEU A 212 -12.51 6.56 -8.90
C LEU A 212 -13.66 7.21 -9.68
N LEU A 213 -13.46 7.55 -10.96
CA LEU A 213 -14.51 8.14 -11.79
C LEU A 213 -15.72 7.19 -11.95
N ILE A 214 -15.45 5.91 -12.14
CA ILE A 214 -16.50 4.86 -12.17
C ILE A 214 -17.25 4.81 -10.83
N ALA A 215 -16.53 4.83 -9.72
CA ALA A 215 -17.11 4.83 -8.38
C ALA A 215 -17.97 6.08 -8.12
N LEU A 216 -17.48 7.25 -8.48
CA LEU A 216 -18.23 8.50 -8.36
C LEU A 216 -19.48 8.52 -9.24
N ALA A 217 -19.41 7.99 -10.47
CA ALA A 217 -20.57 7.85 -11.37
C ALA A 217 -21.63 6.91 -10.77
N LYS A 218 -21.22 5.77 -10.19
CA LYS A 218 -22.11 4.85 -9.47
C LYS A 218 -22.84 5.57 -8.33
N LEU A 219 -22.10 6.23 -7.45
CA LEU A 219 -22.67 6.97 -6.31
C LEU A 219 -23.57 8.13 -6.77
N SER A 220 -23.23 8.79 -7.89
CA SER A 220 -24.04 9.86 -8.46
C SER A 220 -25.43 9.36 -8.91
N GLN A 221 -25.49 8.16 -9.49
CA GLN A 221 -26.76 7.51 -9.86
C GLN A 221 -27.58 7.14 -8.60
N GLU A 222 -26.91 6.85 -7.48
CA GLU A 222 -27.55 6.57 -6.19
C GLU A 222 -27.90 7.85 -5.41
N GLY A 223 -27.51 9.03 -5.91
CA GLY A 223 -27.90 10.35 -5.40
C GLY A 223 -27.12 10.84 -4.19
N PHE A 224 -25.83 10.46 -4.06
CA PHE A 224 -25.00 10.96 -2.95
C PHE A 224 -24.86 12.49 -2.96
N LYS A 225 -24.75 13.07 -1.78
CA LYS A 225 -24.61 14.52 -1.57
C LYS A 225 -23.38 14.87 -0.74
N GLU A 226 -22.80 13.90 -0.09
CA GLU A 226 -21.67 13.99 0.82
C GLU A 226 -20.74 12.80 0.54
N LEU A 227 -19.41 12.97 0.66
CA LEU A 227 -18.46 11.94 0.29
C LEU A 227 -17.43 11.69 1.38
N ILE A 228 -17.21 10.41 1.69
CA ILE A 228 -16.07 9.94 2.47
C ILE A 228 -15.10 9.24 1.54
N ILE A 229 -13.84 9.69 1.50
CA ILE A 229 -12.72 8.99 0.88
C ILE A 229 -11.88 8.35 1.99
N ASP A 230 -11.75 7.03 1.96
CA ASP A 230 -10.97 6.29 2.95
C ASP A 230 -9.60 5.90 2.37
N LEU A 231 -8.55 6.48 2.96
CA LEU A 231 -7.13 6.23 2.64
C LEU A 231 -6.42 5.47 3.77
N ARG A 232 -7.13 4.94 4.73
CA ARG A 232 -6.52 4.17 5.83
C ARG A 232 -5.83 2.93 5.27
N ASP A 233 -4.62 2.65 5.77
CA ASP A 233 -3.74 1.56 5.34
C ASP A 233 -3.31 1.62 3.86
N ASN A 234 -3.45 2.78 3.23
CA ASN A 234 -3.00 3.01 1.86
C ASN A 234 -1.56 3.58 1.86
N THR A 235 -0.60 2.77 1.51
CA THR A 235 0.84 3.12 1.50
C THR A 235 1.26 4.05 0.37
N GLY A 236 0.32 4.47 -0.49
CA GLY A 236 0.55 5.38 -1.61
C GLY A 236 0.64 4.70 -2.95
N GLY A 237 1.54 5.18 -3.80
CA GLY A 237 1.76 4.75 -5.17
C GLY A 237 2.19 5.90 -6.06
N TYR A 238 1.65 6.00 -7.27
CA TYR A 238 2.02 7.04 -8.23
C TYR A 238 1.56 8.45 -7.81
N LEU A 239 2.48 9.39 -7.89
CA LEU A 239 2.24 10.82 -7.67
C LEU A 239 1.14 11.36 -8.58
N GLU A 240 1.19 11.01 -9.86
CA GLU A 240 0.26 11.46 -10.88
C GLU A 240 -1.20 11.08 -10.55
N SER A 241 -1.43 9.85 -10.09
CA SER A 241 -2.77 9.41 -9.68
C SER A 241 -3.33 10.23 -8.50
N ALA A 242 -2.49 10.59 -7.53
CA ALA A 242 -2.92 11.45 -6.43
C ALA A 242 -3.24 12.88 -6.89
N ILE A 243 -2.46 13.41 -7.84
CA ILE A 243 -2.70 14.73 -8.44
C ILE A 243 -4.04 14.74 -9.20
N GLN A 244 -4.29 13.75 -10.05
CA GLN A 244 -5.55 13.62 -10.80
C GLN A 244 -6.76 13.52 -9.86
N ILE A 245 -6.65 12.73 -8.80
CA ILE A 245 -7.71 12.59 -7.80
C ILE A 245 -7.93 13.89 -7.02
N ALA A 246 -6.86 14.57 -6.59
CA ALA A 246 -6.99 15.86 -5.91
C ALA A 246 -7.61 16.94 -6.81
N ASN A 247 -7.28 16.91 -8.11
CA ASN A 247 -7.83 17.82 -9.11
C ASN A 247 -9.36 17.71 -9.23
N GLU A 248 -9.93 16.51 -9.02
CA GLU A 248 -11.38 16.28 -9.07
C GLU A 248 -12.15 17.11 -8.03
N PHE A 249 -11.50 17.42 -6.90
CA PHE A 249 -12.12 18.10 -5.76
C PHE A 249 -11.69 19.56 -5.60
N LEU A 250 -10.63 20.01 -6.26
CA LEU A 250 -10.08 21.36 -6.06
C LEU A 250 -10.52 22.33 -7.15
N PRO A 251 -10.89 23.59 -6.80
CA PRO A 251 -11.16 24.61 -7.78
C PRO A 251 -9.88 24.97 -8.55
N LYS A 252 -10.06 25.64 -9.70
CA LYS A 252 -8.97 26.04 -10.61
C LYS A 252 -7.82 26.74 -9.89
N ASN A 253 -6.60 26.41 -10.32
CA ASN A 253 -5.35 27.06 -9.91
C ASN A 253 -4.96 26.88 -8.43
N LYS A 254 -5.54 25.91 -7.73
CA LYS A 254 -5.08 25.54 -6.39
C LYS A 254 -3.81 24.69 -6.48
N LEU A 255 -2.81 25.00 -5.66
CA LEU A 255 -1.63 24.15 -5.54
C LEU A 255 -2.05 22.82 -4.89
N ILE A 256 -1.70 21.69 -5.53
CA ILE A 256 -1.93 20.36 -5.01
C ILE A 256 -0.69 19.90 -4.22
N VAL A 257 0.46 20.01 -4.84
CA VAL A 257 1.75 19.60 -4.30
C VAL A 257 2.85 20.29 -5.13
N TYR A 258 4.02 20.50 -4.56
CA TYR A 258 5.21 20.76 -5.35
C TYR A 258 6.34 19.83 -4.96
N THR A 259 7.22 19.53 -5.91
CA THR A 259 8.41 18.72 -5.71
C THR A 259 9.66 19.56 -5.87
N GLN A 260 10.71 19.26 -5.10
CA GLN A 260 12.00 19.93 -5.21
C GLN A 260 13.12 19.04 -4.69
N GLY A 261 14.24 18.99 -5.42
CA GLY A 261 15.45 18.24 -5.07
C GLY A 261 16.72 18.97 -5.48
N ARG A 262 17.86 18.41 -5.15
CA ARG A 262 19.17 19.02 -5.46
C ARG A 262 19.39 19.20 -6.97
N LYS A 263 18.98 18.23 -7.78
CA LYS A 263 19.07 18.23 -9.25
C LYS A 263 17.71 18.30 -9.92
N SER A 264 16.64 18.35 -9.15
CA SER A 264 15.26 18.48 -9.61
C SER A 264 14.74 19.84 -9.16
N PRO A 265 14.66 20.83 -10.07
CA PRO A 265 14.14 22.16 -9.74
C PRO A 265 12.70 22.06 -9.25
N ARG A 266 12.23 23.09 -8.55
CA ARG A 266 10.85 23.13 -8.06
C ARG A 266 9.86 22.98 -9.20
N GLN A 267 8.94 22.04 -9.05
CA GLN A 267 7.84 21.79 -9.97
C GLN A 267 6.51 21.84 -9.21
N ASP A 268 5.68 22.79 -9.55
CA ASP A 268 4.34 22.99 -8.99
C ASP A 268 3.32 22.17 -9.78
N TYR A 269 2.45 21.46 -9.08
CA TYR A 269 1.29 20.77 -9.65
C TYR A 269 0.03 21.46 -9.15
N ARG A 270 -0.77 21.99 -10.07
CA ARG A 270 -1.97 22.79 -9.76
C ARG A 270 -3.21 22.18 -10.39
N SER A 271 -4.34 22.39 -9.76
CA SER A 271 -5.64 21.99 -10.28
C SER A 271 -6.03 22.85 -11.49
N ASP A 272 -6.64 22.21 -12.49
CA ASP A 272 -7.13 22.85 -13.73
C ASP A 272 -8.57 23.38 -13.63
N GLY A 273 -9.32 22.93 -12.61
CA GLY A 273 -10.69 23.34 -12.35
C GLY A 273 -11.74 22.58 -13.16
N HIS A 274 -11.37 21.47 -13.83
CA HIS A 274 -12.31 20.65 -14.59
C HIS A 274 -13.01 19.56 -13.74
N GLY A 275 -12.56 19.35 -12.50
CA GLY A 275 -13.16 18.38 -11.58
C GLY A 275 -14.64 18.66 -11.31
N SER A 276 -15.44 17.61 -11.26
CA SER A 276 -16.91 17.70 -11.14
C SER A 276 -17.39 17.87 -9.69
N TYR A 277 -16.54 17.52 -8.71
CA TYR A 277 -16.93 17.43 -7.30
C TYR A 277 -16.30 18.50 -6.40
N GLN A 278 -15.99 19.68 -6.97
CA GLN A 278 -15.32 20.78 -6.27
C GLN A 278 -16.11 21.33 -5.06
N LYS A 279 -17.42 21.16 -5.03
CA LYS A 279 -18.30 21.74 -4.00
C LYS A 279 -18.93 20.71 -3.06
N ILE A 280 -18.71 19.40 -3.31
CA ILE A 280 -19.30 18.37 -2.47
C ILE A 280 -18.71 18.42 -1.05
N PRO A 281 -19.49 18.28 0.01
CA PRO A 281 -18.99 18.05 1.36
C PRO A 281 -18.09 16.82 1.37
N LEU A 282 -16.81 16.99 1.80
CA LEU A 282 -15.77 15.97 1.68
C LEU A 282 -15.09 15.71 3.02
N VAL A 283 -15.00 14.46 3.39
CA VAL A 283 -14.18 13.96 4.49
C VAL A 283 -13.16 12.97 3.92
N VAL A 284 -11.92 13.06 4.37
CA VAL A 284 -10.87 12.10 4.05
C VAL A 284 -10.42 11.40 5.32
N LEU A 285 -10.47 10.07 5.33
CA LEU A 285 -10.01 9.25 6.46
C LEU A 285 -8.56 8.83 6.26
N ILE A 286 -7.74 9.01 7.28
CA ILE A 286 -6.34 8.59 7.31
C ILE A 286 -6.00 7.87 8.61
N ASN A 287 -4.93 7.07 8.58
CA ASN A 287 -4.30 6.49 9.76
C ASN A 287 -2.78 6.39 9.57
N GLU A 288 -2.09 5.80 10.52
CA GLU A 288 -0.63 5.59 10.51
C GLU A 288 -0.11 4.77 9.33
N GLY A 289 -0.97 4.00 8.64
CA GLY A 289 -0.67 3.28 7.41
C GLY A 289 -0.84 4.13 6.14
N SER A 290 -1.44 5.32 6.24
CA SER A 290 -1.59 6.25 5.10
C SER A 290 -0.25 6.93 4.80
N ALA A 291 0.34 6.69 3.61
CA ALA A 291 1.67 7.18 3.29
C ALA A 291 1.77 7.75 1.85
N SER A 292 2.79 8.57 1.60
CA SER A 292 3.18 9.02 0.24
C SER A 292 2.04 9.67 -0.55
N ALA A 293 1.55 9.07 -1.65
CA ALA A 293 0.45 9.60 -2.48
C ALA A 293 -0.84 9.83 -1.68
N SER A 294 -1.13 9.01 -0.65
CA SER A 294 -2.24 9.24 0.29
C SER A 294 -2.06 10.55 1.06
N GLU A 295 -0.83 10.85 1.46
CA GLU A 295 -0.51 12.07 2.19
C GLU A 295 -0.51 13.30 1.27
N ILE A 296 -0.21 13.12 -0.02
CA ILE A 296 -0.36 14.18 -1.03
C ILE A 296 -1.83 14.57 -1.18
N LEU A 297 -2.72 13.59 -1.35
CA LEU A 297 -4.15 13.84 -1.45
C LEU A 297 -4.70 14.47 -0.17
N ALA A 298 -4.43 13.88 1.00
CA ALA A 298 -4.89 14.39 2.28
C ALA A 298 -4.34 15.80 2.57
N GLY A 299 -3.05 16.04 2.29
CA GLY A 299 -2.41 17.35 2.45
C GLY A 299 -2.94 18.41 1.50
N ALA A 300 -3.23 18.05 0.24
CA ALA A 300 -3.85 18.94 -0.73
C ALA A 300 -5.25 19.39 -0.28
N ILE A 301 -6.07 18.47 0.21
CA ILE A 301 -7.42 18.75 0.75
C ILE A 301 -7.35 19.59 2.02
N GLN A 302 -6.46 19.23 2.95
CA GLN A 302 -6.32 19.92 4.24
C GLN A 302 -5.80 21.35 4.07
N ASP A 303 -4.71 21.55 3.33
CA ASP A 303 -4.01 22.84 3.24
C ASP A 303 -4.76 23.84 2.35
N ASN A 304 -5.59 23.37 1.42
CA ASN A 304 -6.55 24.20 0.68
C ASN A 304 -7.88 24.42 1.42
N ASP A 305 -8.05 23.88 2.62
CA ASP A 305 -9.29 23.95 3.40
C ASP A 305 -10.51 23.44 2.61
N ARG A 306 -10.29 22.42 1.74
CA ARG A 306 -11.33 21.89 0.84
C ARG A 306 -12.20 20.83 1.50
N GLY A 307 -11.73 20.20 2.53
CA GLY A 307 -12.42 19.14 3.26
C GLY A 307 -11.81 18.89 4.63
N THR A 308 -12.43 18.03 5.41
CA THR A 308 -11.98 17.68 6.77
C THR A 308 -11.26 16.36 6.78
N ILE A 309 -10.09 16.32 7.40
CA ILE A 309 -9.28 15.11 7.59
C ILE A 309 -9.61 14.50 8.95
N ILE A 310 -9.98 13.22 8.97
CA ILE A 310 -10.40 12.51 10.19
C ILE A 310 -9.56 11.24 10.37
N GLY A 311 -9.23 10.91 11.60
CA GLY A 311 -8.55 9.66 11.97
C GLY A 311 -7.31 9.85 12.83
N ARG A 312 -6.20 9.22 12.47
CA ARG A 312 -4.92 9.31 13.17
C ARG A 312 -3.84 9.87 12.24
N ARG A 313 -2.76 10.38 12.83
CA ARG A 313 -1.62 10.96 12.09
C ARG A 313 -1.04 9.93 11.11
N SER A 314 -0.81 10.36 9.87
CA SER A 314 -0.27 9.53 8.79
C SER A 314 1.19 9.12 9.02
N PHE A 315 1.75 8.36 8.09
CA PHE A 315 3.08 7.76 8.20
C PHE A 315 4.23 8.79 8.19
N GLY A 316 4.16 9.79 7.30
CA GLY A 316 5.22 10.78 7.12
C GLY A 316 6.27 10.41 6.08
N LYS A 317 5.85 9.96 4.88
CA LYS A 317 6.74 9.74 3.73
C LYS A 317 6.60 10.88 2.73
N GLY A 318 7.55 11.82 2.74
CA GLY A 318 7.59 13.00 1.89
C GLY A 318 8.68 12.97 0.81
N LEU A 319 9.09 11.79 0.35
CA LEU A 319 10.16 11.57 -0.63
C LEU A 319 9.59 11.14 -1.97
N VAL A 320 10.17 11.72 -3.05
CA VAL A 320 9.86 11.37 -4.44
C VAL A 320 10.94 10.44 -4.96
N GLN A 321 10.53 9.28 -5.45
CA GLN A 321 11.42 8.26 -5.96
C GLN A 321 11.30 8.14 -7.47
N GLN A 322 12.44 7.94 -8.13
CA GLN A 322 12.53 7.57 -9.54
C GLN A 322 12.96 6.11 -9.65
N GLN A 323 12.29 5.36 -10.51
CA GLN A 323 12.68 4.01 -10.85
C GLN A 323 13.63 4.02 -12.04
N ILE A 324 14.77 3.37 -11.89
CA ILE A 324 15.84 3.26 -12.89
C ILE A 324 16.06 1.78 -13.17
N GLY A 325 16.01 1.36 -14.43
CA GLY A 325 16.28 -0.02 -14.86
C GLY A 325 17.74 -0.25 -15.20
N PHE A 326 18.26 -1.43 -14.84
CA PHE A 326 19.57 -1.92 -15.27
C PHE A 326 19.44 -2.92 -16.42
N GLN A 327 20.54 -3.18 -17.12
CA GLN A 327 20.54 -4.07 -18.30
C GLN A 327 20.24 -5.54 -17.98
N ASP A 328 20.54 -5.97 -16.76
CA ASP A 328 20.24 -7.31 -16.23
C ASP A 328 18.76 -7.51 -15.85
N GLY A 329 17.94 -6.47 -16.00
CA GLY A 329 16.53 -6.46 -15.63
C GLY A 329 16.26 -6.11 -14.16
N SER A 330 17.29 -5.85 -13.35
CA SER A 330 17.11 -5.32 -11.99
C SER A 330 16.69 -3.85 -12.02
N LEU A 331 16.14 -3.36 -10.91
CA LEU A 331 15.64 -1.99 -10.78
C LEU A 331 16.24 -1.32 -9.55
N MET A 332 16.40 -0.03 -9.63
CA MET A 332 16.70 0.81 -8.48
C MET A 332 15.61 1.87 -8.33
N ARG A 333 15.05 2.02 -7.14
CA ARG A 333 14.26 3.19 -6.77
C ARG A 333 15.15 4.13 -5.99
N LEU A 334 15.39 5.32 -6.54
CA LEU A 334 16.26 6.33 -5.93
C LEU A 334 15.45 7.56 -5.56
N THR A 335 15.62 8.06 -4.35
CA THR A 335 15.07 9.33 -3.91
C THR A 335 15.75 10.48 -4.64
N ILE A 336 15.00 11.25 -5.43
CA ILE A 336 15.50 12.35 -6.24
C ILE A 336 15.01 13.72 -5.79
N ALA A 337 13.91 13.78 -5.03
CA ALA A 337 13.30 15.01 -4.56
C ALA A 337 12.51 14.77 -3.26
N ARG A 338 12.10 15.86 -2.63
CA ARG A 338 11.05 15.89 -1.61
C ARG A 338 9.81 16.52 -2.19
N TYR A 339 8.64 16.16 -1.65
CA TYR A 339 7.42 16.87 -1.95
C TYR A 339 6.94 17.70 -0.75
N TYR A 340 6.21 18.73 -1.08
CA TYR A 340 5.71 19.72 -0.14
C TYR A 340 4.23 19.98 -0.42
N THR A 341 3.45 20.09 0.65
CA THR A 341 2.01 20.39 0.56
C THR A 341 1.77 21.86 0.18
N PRO A 342 0.53 22.26 -0.11
CA PRO A 342 0.22 23.65 -0.48
C PRO A 342 0.65 24.72 0.53
N SER A 343 0.69 24.39 1.82
CA SER A 343 1.20 25.31 2.85
C SER A 343 2.72 25.47 2.85
N GLY A 344 3.44 24.68 2.04
CA GLY A 344 4.91 24.68 1.97
C GLY A 344 5.59 23.75 2.95
N ARG A 345 4.85 22.97 3.73
CA ARG A 345 5.45 22.02 4.69
C ARG A 345 5.92 20.74 4.02
N SER A 346 7.11 20.27 4.39
CA SER A 346 7.51 18.89 4.18
C SER A 346 6.91 18.03 5.28
N ILE A 347 6.28 16.93 4.90
CA ILE A 347 5.68 15.99 5.85
C ILE A 347 6.61 14.83 6.20
N GLN A 348 7.79 14.77 5.57
CA GLN A 348 8.77 13.71 5.81
C GLN A 348 9.13 13.64 7.29
N LYS A 349 8.90 12.48 7.92
CA LYS A 349 9.39 12.24 9.29
C LYS A 349 10.91 12.17 9.32
N PRO A 350 11.56 12.55 10.43
CA PRO A 350 13.01 12.49 10.57
C PRO A 350 13.55 11.08 10.30
N TYR A 351 14.72 11.01 9.69
CA TYR A 351 15.50 9.79 9.53
C TYR A 351 16.99 10.11 9.61
N VAL A 352 17.77 9.12 9.99
CA VAL A 352 19.22 9.15 9.94
C VAL A 352 19.67 8.20 8.84
N ALA A 353 20.58 8.67 7.98
CA ALA A 353 21.18 7.83 6.94
C ALA A 353 21.90 6.63 7.60
N GLY A 354 21.72 5.43 7.05
CA GLY A 354 22.28 4.20 7.59
C GLY A 354 21.51 3.59 8.78
N ASP A 355 20.47 4.24 9.31
CA ASP A 355 19.69 3.74 10.45
C ASP A 355 18.23 3.44 10.06
N GLU A 356 18.06 2.41 9.22
CA GLU A 356 16.73 1.92 8.84
C GLU A 356 15.95 1.35 10.02
N ALA A 357 16.66 0.78 11.01
CA ALA A 357 16.03 0.18 12.18
C ALA A 357 15.31 1.23 13.04
N ALA A 358 15.93 2.37 13.32
CA ALA A 358 15.29 3.48 14.02
C ALA A 358 14.10 4.04 13.25
N TYR A 359 14.21 4.12 11.91
CA TYR A 359 13.11 4.57 11.06
C TYR A 359 11.89 3.63 11.10
N ALA A 360 12.12 2.32 11.08
CA ALA A 360 11.08 1.30 11.20
C ALA A 360 10.46 1.30 12.62
N GLN A 361 11.26 1.56 13.66
CA GLN A 361 10.83 1.60 15.05
C GLN A 361 9.90 2.78 15.37
N ASP A 362 9.82 3.82 14.53
CA ASP A 362 8.99 5.01 14.76
C ASP A 362 7.52 4.67 15.05
N LEU A 363 6.89 3.79 14.26
CA LEU A 363 5.48 3.42 14.49
C LEU A 363 5.29 2.72 15.84
N ILE A 364 6.21 1.87 16.23
CA ILE A 364 6.17 1.18 17.52
C ILE A 364 6.32 2.20 18.65
N SER A 365 7.24 3.16 18.50
CA SER A 365 7.45 4.24 19.47
C SER A 365 6.19 5.12 19.61
N ARG A 366 5.54 5.47 18.50
CA ARG A 366 4.28 6.23 18.48
C ARG A 366 3.18 5.50 19.23
N TYR A 367 3.04 4.19 19.01
CA TYR A 367 2.09 3.34 19.73
C TYR A 367 2.40 3.31 21.24
N GLN A 368 3.66 3.08 21.61
CA GLN A 368 4.09 3.00 23.00
C GLN A 368 3.91 4.32 23.78
N HIS A 369 4.08 5.47 23.10
CA HIS A 369 3.82 6.78 23.68
C HIS A 369 2.34 7.18 23.74
N GLY A 370 1.44 6.30 23.29
CA GLY A 370 -0.01 6.53 23.36
C GLY A 370 -0.58 7.39 22.25
N GLU A 371 0.17 7.68 21.18
CA GLU A 371 -0.29 8.54 20.08
C GLU A 371 -1.51 7.97 19.35
N PHE A 372 -1.69 6.66 19.35
CA PHE A 372 -2.85 6.02 18.72
C PHE A 372 -4.13 6.15 19.55
N PHE A 373 -3.99 6.52 20.82
CA PHE A 373 -5.08 6.56 21.79
C PHE A 373 -5.44 7.98 22.24
N SER A 374 -4.52 8.95 22.09
CA SER A 374 -4.74 10.34 22.53
C SER A 374 -4.11 11.34 21.57
N GLN A 375 -4.88 12.38 21.23
CA GLN A 375 -4.39 13.51 20.44
C GLN A 375 -3.28 14.27 21.17
N ASP A 376 -3.34 14.37 22.50
CA ASP A 376 -2.35 15.09 23.29
C ASP A 376 -0.98 14.42 23.30
N SER A 377 -0.92 13.13 22.94
CA SER A 377 0.33 12.39 22.80
C SER A 377 1.04 12.63 21.45
N ILE A 378 0.43 13.36 20.52
CA ILE A 378 1.04 13.68 19.22
C ILE A 378 2.16 14.70 19.42
N LYS A 379 3.39 14.28 19.18
CA LYS A 379 4.57 15.17 19.23
C LYS A 379 4.77 15.84 17.88
N HIS A 380 4.65 17.17 17.85
CA HIS A 380 4.99 17.98 16.69
C HIS A 380 6.46 18.37 16.73
N THR A 381 7.31 17.71 15.94
CA THR A 381 8.76 17.96 15.91
C THR A 381 9.16 18.97 14.84
N GLY A 382 8.30 19.23 13.86
CA GLY A 382 8.56 20.15 12.76
C GLY A 382 7.97 21.56 12.97
N PRO A 383 8.31 22.49 12.06
CA PRO A 383 7.79 23.85 12.11
C PRO A 383 6.28 23.92 11.84
N ALA A 384 5.66 24.98 12.34
CA ALA A 384 4.26 25.28 12.12
C ALA A 384 4.09 26.04 10.79
N TYR A 385 3.04 25.69 10.06
CA TYR A 385 2.59 26.32 8.82
C TYR A 385 1.11 26.68 8.94
N HIS A 386 0.57 27.34 7.92
CA HIS A 386 -0.83 27.76 7.91
C HIS A 386 -1.51 27.35 6.60
N THR A 387 -2.74 26.88 6.71
CA THR A 387 -3.60 26.57 5.57
C THR A 387 -4.08 27.86 4.88
N SER A 388 -4.81 27.73 3.79
CA SER A 388 -5.34 28.88 3.02
C SER A 388 -6.19 29.86 3.86
N ILE A 389 -6.89 29.38 4.89
CA ILE A 389 -7.70 30.22 5.79
C ILE A 389 -7.02 30.51 7.14
N GLY A 390 -5.75 30.11 7.31
CA GLY A 390 -4.96 30.41 8.49
C GLY A 390 -5.03 29.37 9.62
N ARG A 391 -5.54 28.16 9.39
CA ARG A 391 -5.47 27.07 10.36
C ARG A 391 -4.02 26.58 10.50
N LYS A 392 -3.60 26.29 11.73
CA LYS A 392 -2.25 25.82 12.03
C LYS A 392 -2.10 24.34 11.69
N VAL A 393 -1.06 24.02 10.92
CA VAL A 393 -0.67 22.66 10.55
C VAL A 393 0.85 22.48 10.76
N TYR A 394 1.32 21.24 10.85
CA TYR A 394 2.72 20.98 11.20
C TYR A 394 3.42 20.17 10.10
N GLY A 395 4.70 20.45 9.90
CA GLY A 395 5.59 19.65 9.06
C GLY A 395 6.37 18.60 9.86
N GLY A 396 7.17 17.79 9.17
CA GLY A 396 8.15 16.91 9.78
C GLY A 396 7.62 15.62 10.43
N GLY A 397 6.40 15.20 10.12
CA GLY A 397 5.86 13.99 10.76
C GLY A 397 4.52 13.50 10.23
N GLY A 398 4.28 13.61 8.90
CA GLY A 398 3.03 13.21 8.28
C GLY A 398 1.93 14.26 8.38
N ILE A 399 0.72 13.87 8.01
CA ILE A 399 -0.49 14.68 8.09
C ILE A 399 -1.20 14.40 9.42
N THR A 400 -1.28 15.41 10.28
CA THR A 400 -2.10 15.34 11.49
C THR A 400 -3.56 15.60 11.10
N PRO A 401 -4.52 14.74 11.50
CA PRO A 401 -5.92 14.94 11.15
C PRO A 401 -6.51 16.19 11.83
N ASP A 402 -7.53 16.78 11.22
CA ASP A 402 -8.29 17.89 11.81
C ASP A 402 -9.13 17.41 13.00
N LEU A 403 -9.62 16.18 12.91
CA LEU A 403 -10.39 15.53 13.97
C LEU A 403 -9.79 14.17 14.26
N PHE A 404 -9.23 14.05 15.44
CA PHE A 404 -8.62 12.80 15.90
C PHE A 404 -9.69 11.77 16.29
N VAL A 405 -9.47 10.52 15.87
CA VAL A 405 -10.27 9.37 16.29
C VAL A 405 -9.30 8.31 16.81
N PRO A 406 -9.35 7.98 18.11
CA PRO A 406 -8.45 7.00 18.70
C PRO A 406 -8.69 5.61 18.16
N GLU A 407 -7.67 4.76 18.27
CA GLU A 407 -7.83 3.32 18.08
C GLU A 407 -8.63 2.75 19.25
N ASP A 408 -9.69 2.01 18.94
CA ASP A 408 -10.50 1.35 19.96
C ASP A 408 -9.92 -0.04 20.28
N THR A 409 -9.25 -0.13 21.42
CA THR A 409 -8.76 -1.40 21.97
C THR A 409 -9.64 -1.91 23.12
N THR A 410 -10.82 -1.33 23.28
CA THR A 410 -11.80 -1.76 24.30
C THR A 410 -12.14 -3.24 24.08
N ASN A 411 -12.10 -3.99 25.17
CA ASN A 411 -12.36 -5.45 25.15
C ASN A 411 -11.33 -6.31 24.40
N TYR A 412 -10.15 -5.77 24.03
CA TYR A 412 -9.03 -6.59 23.53
C TYR A 412 -8.47 -7.41 24.69
N THR A 413 -8.74 -8.70 24.69
CA THR A 413 -8.17 -9.64 25.67
C THR A 413 -6.96 -10.39 25.07
N SER A 414 -6.11 -10.97 25.94
CA SER A 414 -5.01 -11.81 25.46
C SER A 414 -5.51 -13.02 24.66
N TYR A 415 -6.70 -13.55 24.98
CA TYR A 415 -7.32 -14.63 24.20
C TYR A 415 -7.64 -14.16 22.77
N TYR A 416 -8.30 -13.01 22.62
CA TYR A 416 -8.60 -12.42 21.31
C TYR A 416 -7.33 -12.16 20.50
N LYS A 417 -6.32 -11.55 21.14
CA LYS A 417 -5.03 -11.28 20.50
C LYS A 417 -4.37 -12.57 20.00
N GLN A 418 -4.30 -13.62 20.84
CA GLN A 418 -3.72 -14.91 20.44
C GLN A 418 -4.52 -15.56 19.31
N ALA A 419 -5.85 -15.58 19.40
CA ALA A 419 -6.74 -16.13 18.37
C ALA A 419 -6.58 -15.44 17.00
N THR A 420 -6.36 -14.13 17.02
CA THR A 420 -6.12 -13.32 15.80
C THR A 420 -4.72 -13.58 15.24
N MET A 421 -3.68 -13.48 16.07
CA MET A 421 -2.28 -13.64 15.64
C MET A 421 -1.96 -15.07 15.15
N SER A 422 -2.58 -16.10 15.74
CA SER A 422 -2.44 -17.49 15.29
C SER A 422 -3.23 -17.82 14.02
N GLY A 423 -4.05 -16.87 13.52
CA GLY A 423 -4.92 -17.09 12.36
C GLY A 423 -6.09 -18.04 12.59
N LEU A 424 -6.35 -18.48 13.83
CA LEU A 424 -7.42 -19.44 14.14
C LEU A 424 -8.82 -18.91 13.81
N ILE A 425 -9.06 -17.59 13.98
CA ILE A 425 -10.35 -16.99 13.61
C ILE A 425 -10.55 -17.07 12.09
N LEU A 426 -9.52 -16.76 11.30
CA LEU A 426 -9.56 -16.87 9.84
C LEU A 426 -9.82 -18.31 9.40
N GLN A 427 -9.14 -19.26 10.03
CA GLN A 427 -9.27 -20.68 9.74
C GLN A 427 -10.69 -21.19 10.06
N TYR A 428 -11.23 -20.80 11.21
CA TYR A 428 -12.58 -21.17 11.59
C TYR A 428 -13.64 -20.60 10.64
N ALA A 429 -13.55 -19.29 10.34
CA ALA A 429 -14.48 -18.62 9.44
C ALA A 429 -14.50 -19.27 8.04
N PHE A 430 -13.32 -19.62 7.52
CA PHE A 430 -13.23 -20.33 6.24
C PHE A 430 -13.87 -21.72 6.32
N ASN A 431 -13.51 -22.53 7.33
CA ASN A 431 -14.07 -23.87 7.49
C ASN A 431 -15.61 -23.82 7.64
N TYR A 432 -16.11 -22.84 8.41
CA TYR A 432 -17.53 -22.61 8.57
C TYR A 432 -18.20 -22.27 7.22
N THR A 433 -17.59 -21.38 6.46
CA THR A 433 -18.07 -21.01 5.12
C THR A 433 -18.13 -22.22 4.20
N ASP A 434 -17.05 -22.99 4.13
CA ASP A 434 -16.92 -24.12 3.23
C ASP A 434 -17.95 -25.23 3.56
N ASN A 435 -18.07 -25.58 4.84
CA ASN A 435 -19.02 -26.59 5.31
C ASN A 435 -20.50 -26.21 5.15
N ASN A 436 -20.80 -24.91 5.08
CA ASN A 436 -22.17 -24.40 4.98
C ASN A 436 -22.44 -23.70 3.64
N ARG A 437 -21.55 -23.79 2.66
CA ARG A 437 -21.55 -23.00 1.40
C ARG A 437 -22.88 -23.08 0.65
N GLN A 438 -23.47 -24.25 0.51
CA GLN A 438 -24.73 -24.42 -0.20
C GLN A 438 -25.87 -23.60 0.41
N LYS A 439 -25.99 -23.63 1.75
CA LYS A 439 -27.01 -22.88 2.48
C LYS A 439 -26.74 -21.36 2.47
N LEU A 440 -25.48 -20.99 2.64
CA LEU A 440 -25.08 -19.59 2.75
C LEU A 440 -25.11 -18.84 1.39
N LYS A 441 -24.96 -19.53 0.27
CA LYS A 441 -25.03 -18.94 -1.08
C LYS A 441 -26.37 -18.26 -1.39
N GLU A 442 -27.44 -18.64 -0.73
CA GLU A 442 -28.76 -18.03 -0.92
C GLU A 442 -28.88 -16.67 -0.24
N LEU A 443 -27.99 -16.38 0.73
CA LEU A 443 -27.95 -15.12 1.48
C LEU A 443 -27.06 -14.11 0.73
N LYS A 444 -27.63 -13.41 -0.25
CA LYS A 444 -26.90 -12.56 -1.21
C LYS A 444 -26.60 -11.13 -0.71
N THR A 445 -27.08 -10.76 0.48
CA THR A 445 -26.86 -9.43 1.04
C THR A 445 -26.15 -9.50 2.39
N VAL A 446 -25.43 -8.44 2.75
CA VAL A 446 -24.77 -8.30 4.05
C VAL A 446 -25.78 -8.47 5.19
N ASP A 447 -26.96 -7.86 5.07
CA ASP A 447 -28.00 -7.90 6.11
C ASP A 447 -28.58 -9.30 6.31
N ALA A 448 -28.91 -10.00 5.22
CA ALA A 448 -29.44 -11.36 5.29
C ALA A 448 -28.41 -12.31 5.91
N LEU A 449 -27.15 -12.20 5.48
CA LEU A 449 -26.05 -13.03 5.96
C LEU A 449 -25.76 -12.76 7.44
N THR A 450 -25.65 -11.50 7.84
CA THR A 450 -25.40 -11.11 9.23
C THR A 450 -26.54 -11.54 10.16
N SER A 451 -27.78 -11.31 9.77
CA SER A 451 -28.96 -11.70 10.53
C SER A 451 -29.07 -13.23 10.75
N TYR A 452 -28.60 -14.00 9.78
CA TYR A 452 -28.51 -15.45 9.92
C TYR A 452 -27.35 -15.86 10.85
N LEU A 453 -26.15 -15.30 10.64
CA LEU A 453 -24.93 -15.70 11.33
C LEU A 453 -24.93 -15.36 12.82
N THR A 454 -25.49 -14.23 13.24
CA THR A 454 -25.61 -13.83 14.64
C THR A 454 -26.44 -14.82 15.49
N LYS A 455 -27.31 -15.62 14.85
CA LYS A 455 -28.12 -16.67 15.52
C LYS A 455 -27.40 -18.02 15.63
N GLN A 456 -26.15 -18.15 15.10
CA GLN A 456 -25.48 -19.46 14.94
C GLN A 456 -24.55 -19.83 16.11
N ASN A 457 -24.48 -19.04 17.18
CA ASN A 457 -23.57 -19.26 18.32
C ASN A 457 -22.11 -19.48 17.87
N LEU A 458 -21.63 -18.61 16.95
CA LEU A 458 -20.33 -18.77 16.28
C LEU A 458 -19.15 -18.70 17.25
N VAL A 459 -19.23 -17.84 18.26
CA VAL A 459 -18.13 -17.64 19.23
C VAL A 459 -17.88 -18.87 20.08
N ASP A 460 -18.91 -19.53 20.52
CA ASP A 460 -18.80 -20.74 21.36
C ASP A 460 -18.26 -21.94 20.55
N LYS A 461 -18.76 -22.08 19.32
CA LYS A 461 -18.24 -23.08 18.37
C LYS A 461 -16.79 -22.80 18.00
N PHE A 462 -16.43 -21.52 17.81
CA PHE A 462 -15.06 -21.09 17.60
C PHE A 462 -14.17 -21.41 18.80
N ALA A 463 -14.64 -21.16 20.03
CA ALA A 463 -13.87 -21.41 21.22
C ALA A 463 -13.54 -22.92 21.40
N THR A 464 -14.49 -23.80 21.04
CA THR A 464 -14.27 -25.26 21.00
C THR A 464 -13.26 -25.64 19.91
N PHE A 465 -13.39 -25.06 18.72
CA PHE A 465 -12.44 -25.28 17.65
C PHE A 465 -11.03 -24.80 18.02
N ALA A 466 -10.89 -23.61 18.61
CA ALA A 466 -9.62 -23.05 19.03
C ALA A 466 -8.94 -23.91 20.12
N ASP A 467 -9.70 -24.43 21.07
CA ASP A 467 -9.18 -25.33 22.12
C ASP A 467 -8.58 -26.60 21.52
N SER A 468 -9.25 -27.22 20.56
CA SER A 468 -8.74 -28.38 19.82
C SER A 468 -7.49 -28.09 18.97
N HIS A 469 -7.21 -26.80 18.69
CA HIS A 469 -6.03 -26.33 17.93
C HIS A 469 -4.98 -25.67 18.84
N GLY A 470 -5.00 -25.92 20.14
CA GLY A 470 -3.96 -25.51 21.07
C GLY A 470 -4.19 -24.18 21.79
N LEU A 471 -5.24 -23.43 21.45
CA LEU A 471 -5.60 -22.21 22.16
C LEU A 471 -6.63 -22.50 23.24
N LYS A 472 -6.15 -22.76 24.45
CA LYS A 472 -6.97 -23.14 25.61
C LYS A 472 -8.13 -22.17 25.87
N ARG A 473 -9.33 -22.73 26.06
CA ARG A 473 -10.56 -21.97 26.32
C ARG A 473 -10.44 -21.13 27.61
N ARG A 474 -10.80 -19.84 27.56
CA ARG A 474 -10.78 -18.89 28.68
C ARG A 474 -12.09 -18.09 28.72
N ASN A 475 -13.11 -18.64 29.37
CA ASN A 475 -14.49 -18.14 29.29
C ASN A 475 -14.64 -16.66 29.62
N LEU A 476 -14.02 -16.16 30.70
CA LEU A 476 -14.10 -14.74 31.07
C LEU A 476 -13.50 -13.81 29.99
N MET A 477 -12.37 -14.20 29.37
CA MET A 477 -11.76 -13.42 28.30
C MET A 477 -12.58 -13.48 27.01
N ILE A 478 -13.13 -14.66 26.69
CA ILE A 478 -14.02 -14.85 25.54
C ILE A 478 -15.27 -13.99 25.72
N GLN A 479 -15.89 -14.03 26.90
CA GLN A 479 -17.08 -13.22 27.18
C GLN A 479 -16.79 -11.71 27.03
N LYS A 480 -15.65 -11.23 27.54
CA LYS A 480 -15.22 -9.83 27.39
C LYS A 480 -15.00 -9.45 25.93
N SER A 481 -14.41 -10.32 25.12
CA SER A 481 -14.13 -10.09 23.69
C SER A 481 -15.20 -10.65 22.76
N TYR A 482 -16.36 -11.06 23.27
CA TYR A 482 -17.38 -11.79 22.52
C TYR A 482 -17.73 -11.09 21.20
N LYS A 483 -18.10 -9.80 21.27
CA LYS A 483 -18.47 -9.02 20.09
C LYS A 483 -17.33 -8.89 19.08
N LEU A 484 -16.10 -8.71 19.53
CA LEU A 484 -14.93 -8.60 18.65
C LEU A 484 -14.69 -9.91 17.89
N ILE A 485 -14.76 -11.04 18.59
CA ILE A 485 -14.60 -12.38 17.98
C ILE A 485 -15.73 -12.62 16.97
N GLU A 486 -16.99 -12.36 17.37
CA GLU A 486 -18.15 -12.53 16.50
C GLU A 486 -18.06 -11.69 15.25
N GLN A 487 -17.78 -10.38 15.38
CA GLN A 487 -17.63 -9.46 14.28
C GLN A 487 -16.50 -9.89 13.34
N PHE A 488 -15.37 -10.36 13.89
CA PHE A 488 -14.28 -10.82 13.05
C PHE A 488 -14.67 -12.08 12.27
N ILE A 489 -15.28 -13.08 12.91
CA ILE A 489 -15.75 -14.30 12.24
C ILE A 489 -16.73 -13.94 11.12
N ILE A 490 -17.77 -13.15 11.44
CA ILE A 490 -18.79 -12.75 10.46
C ILE A 490 -18.17 -11.95 9.30
N SER A 491 -17.27 -11.00 9.59
CA SER A 491 -16.60 -10.21 8.57
C SER A 491 -15.89 -11.09 7.54
N ARG A 492 -15.23 -12.16 8.00
CA ARG A 492 -14.53 -13.09 7.12
C ARG A 492 -15.47 -13.99 6.33
N ILE A 493 -16.59 -14.38 6.91
CA ILE A 493 -17.62 -15.14 6.20
C ILE A 493 -18.25 -14.28 5.10
N VAL A 494 -18.52 -12.98 5.38
CA VAL A 494 -19.00 -12.01 4.40
C VAL A 494 -18.00 -11.88 3.24
N TYR A 495 -16.70 -11.69 3.55
CA TYR A 495 -15.66 -11.63 2.53
C TYR A 495 -15.61 -12.89 1.65
N ASN A 496 -15.67 -14.07 2.26
CA ASN A 496 -15.56 -15.36 1.56
C ASN A 496 -16.77 -15.70 0.66
N LEU A 497 -17.93 -15.10 0.91
CA LEU A 497 -19.18 -15.42 0.22
C LEU A 497 -19.63 -14.34 -0.76
N LEU A 498 -19.40 -13.09 -0.42
CA LEU A 498 -19.85 -11.96 -1.23
C LEU A 498 -18.65 -11.33 -1.97
N ASN A 499 -18.06 -10.28 -1.43
CA ASN A 499 -16.89 -9.61 -2.01
C ASN A 499 -16.26 -8.63 -1.01
N GLU A 500 -15.21 -7.92 -1.44
CA GLU A 500 -14.50 -6.93 -0.64
C GLU A 500 -15.35 -5.69 -0.32
N GLU A 501 -16.23 -5.26 -1.23
CA GLU A 501 -17.15 -4.13 -0.99
C GLU A 501 -18.13 -4.46 0.14
N ALA A 502 -18.77 -5.64 0.09
CA ALA A 502 -19.67 -6.12 1.13
C ALA A 502 -18.98 -6.27 2.49
N TRP A 503 -17.76 -6.77 2.49
CA TRP A 503 -16.92 -6.83 3.70
C TRP A 503 -16.64 -5.44 4.26
N THR A 504 -16.30 -4.47 3.40
CA THR A 504 -16.03 -3.08 3.79
C THR A 504 -17.30 -2.44 4.37
N ASP A 505 -18.46 -2.65 3.75
CA ASP A 505 -19.74 -2.20 4.31
C ASP A 505 -19.96 -2.75 5.72
N TYR A 506 -19.76 -4.06 5.89
CA TYR A 506 -19.96 -4.71 7.20
C TYR A 506 -19.04 -4.14 8.29
N ILE A 507 -17.74 -3.97 8.03
CA ILE A 507 -16.81 -3.46 9.04
C ILE A 507 -17.04 -1.99 9.35
N ASN A 508 -17.50 -1.19 8.39
CA ASN A 508 -17.74 0.23 8.56
C ASN A 508 -19.00 0.53 9.42
N ARG A 509 -19.91 -0.41 9.60
CA ARG A 509 -21.15 -0.21 10.39
C ARG A 509 -20.91 0.11 11.87
N GLY A 510 -19.75 -0.30 12.42
CA GLY A 510 -19.35 0.00 13.80
C GLY A 510 -18.11 0.89 13.90
N ASP A 511 -17.64 1.48 12.80
CA ASP A 511 -16.38 2.22 12.73
C ASP A 511 -16.54 3.64 13.34
N PRO A 512 -15.75 4.00 14.39
CA PRO A 512 -15.82 5.31 15.01
C PRO A 512 -15.46 6.48 14.08
N ALA A 513 -14.55 6.26 13.10
CA ALA A 513 -14.17 7.30 12.16
C ALA A 513 -15.28 7.58 11.14
N ILE A 514 -15.99 6.54 10.70
CA ILE A 514 -17.19 6.67 9.87
C ILE A 514 -18.31 7.40 10.64
N ALA A 515 -18.55 7.02 11.88
CA ALA A 515 -19.54 7.70 12.73
C ALA A 515 -19.19 9.18 12.93
N LYS A 516 -17.89 9.50 13.12
CA LYS A 516 -17.40 10.88 13.24
C LYS A 516 -17.59 11.67 11.94
N ALA A 517 -17.33 11.06 10.78
CA ALA A 517 -17.54 11.68 9.48
C ALA A 517 -19.02 12.02 9.26
N ILE A 518 -19.94 11.09 9.57
CA ILE A 518 -21.38 11.33 9.49
C ILE A 518 -21.81 12.48 10.44
N GLN A 519 -21.23 12.55 11.64
CA GLN A 519 -21.48 13.66 12.56
C GLN A 519 -21.04 15.00 11.97
N VAL A 520 -19.85 15.07 11.36
CA VAL A 520 -19.30 16.27 10.70
C VAL A 520 -20.22 16.76 9.58
N PHE A 521 -20.78 15.87 8.78
CA PHE A 521 -21.75 16.22 7.74
C PHE A 521 -23.05 16.77 8.34
N LYS A 522 -23.62 16.11 9.33
CA LYS A 522 -24.84 16.58 10.02
C LYS A 522 -24.69 17.97 10.65
N GLU A 523 -23.49 18.29 11.12
CA GLU A 523 -23.16 19.58 11.71
C GLU A 523 -22.77 20.66 10.67
N GLY A 524 -22.72 20.32 9.38
CA GLY A 524 -22.27 21.21 8.30
C GLY A 524 -20.80 21.63 8.40
N LYS A 525 -19.97 20.84 9.10
CA LYS A 525 -18.56 21.17 9.39
C LYS A 525 -17.55 20.49 8.46
N SER A 526 -17.99 19.95 7.33
CA SER A 526 -17.12 19.31 6.35
C SER A 526 -16.18 20.29 5.63
N PHE A 527 -16.53 21.55 5.57
CA PHE A 527 -15.67 22.65 5.13
C PHE A 527 -15.05 23.32 6.35
N PRO A 528 -13.72 23.30 6.51
CA PRO A 528 -13.05 23.98 7.60
C PRO A 528 -13.35 25.47 7.65
N GLN A 529 -13.52 26.03 8.85
CA GLN A 529 -13.80 27.44 9.06
C GLN A 529 -12.56 28.19 9.56
N LYS A 530 -12.50 29.51 9.30
CA LYS A 530 -11.44 30.35 9.84
C LYS A 530 -11.37 30.24 11.37
N PRO A 531 -10.16 30.15 11.95
CA PRO A 531 -10.01 30.21 13.39
C PRO A 531 -10.61 31.51 13.92
N VAL A 532 -11.46 31.42 14.95
CA VAL A 532 -11.94 32.59 15.66
C VAL A 532 -10.73 33.18 16.40
N GLN A 533 -10.30 34.40 16.02
CA GLN A 533 -9.29 35.12 16.78
C GLN A 533 -9.86 35.42 18.19
N LYS A 534 -9.27 34.80 19.22
CA LYS A 534 -9.56 35.25 20.59
C LYS A 534 -9.14 36.70 20.68
N PRO A 535 -10.01 37.62 21.19
CA PRO A 535 -9.61 39.00 21.40
C PRO A 535 -8.32 39.01 22.23
N SER A 536 -7.33 39.77 21.77
CA SER A 536 -6.13 39.98 22.56
C SER A 536 -6.52 40.62 23.87
N VAL A 537 -6.31 39.92 24.97
CA VAL A 537 -6.46 40.52 26.31
C VAL A 537 -5.41 41.63 26.35
N MET A 538 -5.87 42.89 26.27
CA MET A 538 -5.02 44.05 26.51
C MET A 538 -4.44 43.89 27.91
N GLN A 539 -3.13 43.63 27.98
CA GLN A 539 -2.43 43.78 29.26
C GLN A 539 -2.55 45.25 29.68
N PRO A 540 -2.98 45.53 30.91
CA PRO A 540 -3.01 46.91 31.38
C PRO A 540 -1.54 47.42 31.41
N LYS A 541 -1.33 48.56 30.72
CA LYS A 541 -0.04 49.26 30.80
C LYS A 541 0.21 49.59 32.28
N LYS A 542 1.31 49.09 32.81
CA LYS A 542 1.88 49.53 34.09
C LYS A 542 2.54 50.91 33.94
#